data_33bcb388cb107137981c69aaf3bd4000
#
_entry.id   33bcb388cb107137981c69aaf3bd4000
#
_cell.length_a   1.000
_cell.length_b   1.000
_cell.length_c   1.000
_cell.angle_alpha   90.00
_cell.angle_beta   90.00
_cell.angle_gamma   90.00
#
_symmetry.space_group_name_H-M   'P 1'
#
loop_
_entity.id
_entity.type
_entity.pdbx_description
1 polymer ?
#
loop_
_entity_poly.entity_id
_entity_poly.type
_entity_poly.pdbx_seq_one_letter_code
_entity_poly.pdbx_strand_id
1 'polypeptide(L)'
;MLDSMPPEDHGFHDGRSPLADRSPEAAAPGAPTHPRPRRWIVWLTTAAVAIGAWALVGYPIYEFPAPAPFRGTRFFNPYEPDGGRWLKANFHAHASAWLGIADGRASESDVARTYAAMGYDIVGLSNYWRISRTHSVPRVYAAYEHGANLGRSHHLVIGAHSVLAFDFPLVQNIHQKQFLLRLLHDASEVLLIAHPRLRGGFSSYDVARLTNYDGMEAVSGIRKSQEWWDAALSAGRLRWNVSGDDSHDSSDPTATGVCWTMIRAASIAESDVLAAISQGLTYGVEGKGGRLGIALDECLMHDGTLRVRTVPAASTITFIGQGGVARQTVAGVSQADYVFRDDDTYIRVEIEGEGNHLYLNPVVRTDGGRPDTAEARVNWPLSIGMWLSYTIAGVGIIAAAARWSRRRASGRMARSRTPQ
;
A
#
# COMPACT_ATOMS: atom_id res chain seq x y z
N MET A 1 -58.80 35.92 16.09
CA MET A 1 -59.22 36.81 17.19
C MET A 1 -58.09 37.81 17.31
N LEU A 2 -58.30 38.91 16.66
CA LEU A 2 -58.79 40.20 17.19
C LEU A 2 -57.68 40.83 18.01
N ASP A 3 -57.15 41.88 17.71
CA ASP A 3 -57.51 43.25 17.31
C ASP A 3 -56.55 44.17 18.06
N SER A 4 -56.08 45.28 17.78
CA SER A 4 -56.52 46.38 16.94
C SER A 4 -55.49 47.51 17.10
N MET A 5 -55.34 48.26 16.05
CA MET A 5 -54.80 49.67 15.98
C MET A 5 -55.72 50.66 16.75
N PRO A 6 -55.48 51.95 16.61
CA PRO A 6 -54.46 52.95 16.95
C PRO A 6 -55.04 54.00 17.94
N PRO A 7 -54.97 55.38 17.92
CA PRO A 7 -54.40 56.33 16.96
C PRO A 7 -53.75 57.64 17.59
N GLU A 8 -53.28 58.58 16.65
CA GLU A 8 -53.39 60.03 16.68
C GLU A 8 -52.58 60.89 17.68
N ASP A 9 -52.20 62.05 17.46
CA ASP A 9 -52.01 63.09 16.40
C ASP A 9 -51.69 64.38 17.14
N HIS A 10 -51.37 65.41 16.37
CA HIS A 10 -51.16 66.84 16.72
C HIS A 10 -49.71 67.25 16.99
N GLY A 11 -49.12 68.11 16.32
CA GLY A 11 -49.56 69.24 15.48
C GLY A 11 -48.90 70.54 15.89
N PHE A 12 -48.47 71.29 14.91
CA PHE A 12 -48.32 72.78 14.85
C PHE A 12 -46.99 73.49 15.06
N HIS A 13 -46.52 74.08 13.90
CA HIS A 13 -46.05 75.45 13.61
C HIS A 13 -44.78 75.98 14.32
N ASP A 14 -43.94 76.78 13.80
CA ASP A 14 -43.83 77.64 12.58
C ASP A 14 -42.43 78.33 12.65
N GLY A 15 -41.90 78.78 11.53
CA GLY A 15 -40.96 79.90 11.69
C GLY A 15 -39.66 79.86 10.87
N ARG A 16 -39.79 80.13 9.53
CA ARG A 16 -38.92 80.98 8.68
C ARG A 16 -37.39 80.87 8.67
N SER A 17 -36.88 80.37 7.57
CA SER A 17 -36.01 80.99 6.52
C SER A 17 -34.91 81.98 6.85
N PRO A 18 -33.93 82.16 5.95
CA PRO A 18 -33.07 81.29 5.13
C PRO A 18 -31.60 81.72 5.27
N LEU A 19 -30.65 80.86 4.98
CA LEU A 19 -29.35 81.34 4.50
C LEU A 19 -28.52 80.19 3.94
N ALA A 20 -28.18 80.38 2.69
CA ALA A 20 -26.95 79.93 2.01
C ALA A 20 -26.67 78.46 1.87
N ASP A 21 -27.06 77.97 0.74
CA ASP A 21 -26.48 77.01 -0.12
C ASP A 21 -24.94 76.95 -0.03
N ARG A 22 -24.41 75.87 0.55
CA ARG A 22 -23.10 75.31 0.26
C ARG A 22 -23.26 73.78 0.17
N SER A 23 -23.45 73.33 -1.03
CA SER A 23 -23.33 71.92 -1.36
C SER A 23 -21.96 71.42 -0.93
N PRO A 24 -21.86 70.32 -0.14
CA PRO A 24 -20.57 69.63 0.04
C PRO A 24 -20.24 68.89 -1.25
N GLU A 25 -19.13 69.30 -1.82
CA GLU A 25 -18.45 68.63 -2.91
C GLU A 25 -18.39 67.13 -2.61
N ALA A 26 -19.07 66.32 -3.42
CA ALA A 26 -19.07 64.84 -3.28
C ALA A 26 -17.64 64.29 -3.46
N ALA A 27 -17.05 63.89 -2.38
CA ALA A 27 -15.78 63.16 -2.40
C ALA A 27 -15.92 61.93 -3.33
N ALA A 28 -15.14 61.90 -4.37
CA ALA A 28 -15.07 60.75 -5.30
C ALA A 28 -14.86 59.45 -4.51
N PRO A 29 -15.56 58.35 -4.84
CA PRO A 29 -15.37 57.08 -4.15
C PRO A 29 -13.92 56.63 -4.31
N GLY A 30 -13.21 56.55 -3.19
CA GLY A 30 -11.83 56.06 -3.15
C GLY A 30 -11.72 54.69 -3.83
N ALA A 31 -10.81 54.58 -4.78
CA ALA A 31 -10.53 53.30 -5.47
C ALA A 31 -10.30 52.19 -4.42
N PRO A 32 -10.83 50.98 -4.64
CA PRO A 32 -10.70 49.89 -3.69
C PRO A 32 -9.22 49.61 -3.45
N THR A 33 -8.75 49.88 -2.24
CA THR A 33 -7.39 49.50 -1.82
C THR A 33 -7.35 47.99 -1.63
N HIS A 34 -6.94 47.24 -2.66
CA HIS A 34 -6.65 45.83 -2.50
C HIS A 34 -5.61 45.65 -1.40
N PRO A 35 -5.89 44.87 -0.35
CA PRO A 35 -4.95 44.67 0.73
C PRO A 35 -3.67 44.03 0.14
N ARG A 36 -2.55 44.69 0.29
CA ARG A 36 -1.25 44.12 -0.10
C ARG A 36 -1.02 42.87 0.72
N PRO A 37 -0.78 41.68 0.10
CA PRO A 37 -0.48 40.51 0.88
C PRO A 37 0.72 40.82 1.79
N ARG A 38 0.56 40.54 3.07
CA ARG A 38 1.62 40.82 4.06
C ARG A 38 2.84 40.02 3.61
N ARG A 39 3.97 40.63 3.41
CA ARG A 39 5.20 40.03 2.84
C ARG A 39 5.60 38.73 3.52
N TRP A 40 5.36 38.60 4.83
CA TRP A 40 5.64 37.41 5.59
C TRP A 40 4.78 36.20 5.15
N ILE A 41 3.51 36.38 4.70
CA ILE A 41 2.65 35.31 4.18
C ILE A 41 3.27 34.72 2.91
N VAL A 42 3.75 35.60 2.01
CA VAL A 42 4.41 35.13 0.77
C VAL A 42 5.68 34.30 1.11
N TRP A 43 6.48 34.77 2.07
CA TRP A 43 7.68 34.05 2.49
C TRP A 43 7.35 32.72 3.16
N LEU A 44 6.34 32.67 4.05
CA LEU A 44 5.90 31.43 4.68
C LEU A 44 5.35 30.44 3.66
N THR A 45 4.52 30.90 2.71
CA THR A 45 4.01 30.06 1.64
C THR A 45 5.12 29.50 0.76
N THR A 46 6.09 30.35 0.39
CA THR A 46 7.24 29.94 -0.41
C THR A 46 8.10 28.91 0.34
N ALA A 47 8.35 29.14 1.63
CA ALA A 47 9.09 28.20 2.47
C ALA A 47 8.34 26.85 2.61
N ALA A 48 7.03 26.89 2.85
CA ALA A 48 6.22 25.68 2.93
C ALA A 48 6.21 24.88 1.62
N VAL A 49 6.09 25.58 0.48
CA VAL A 49 6.19 24.95 -0.85
C VAL A 49 7.58 24.37 -1.09
N ALA A 50 8.64 25.08 -0.71
CA ALA A 50 10.02 24.58 -0.86
C ALA A 50 10.30 23.36 0.03
N ILE A 51 9.83 23.37 1.28
CA ILE A 51 9.93 22.22 2.20
C ILE A 51 9.13 21.04 1.67
N GLY A 52 7.88 21.25 1.20
CA GLY A 52 7.06 20.21 0.59
C GLY A 52 7.69 19.63 -0.68
N ALA A 53 8.22 20.47 -1.56
CA ALA A 53 8.93 20.01 -2.75
C ALA A 53 10.19 19.23 -2.38
N TRP A 54 10.94 19.66 -1.38
CA TRP A 54 12.13 18.95 -0.89
C TRP A 54 11.78 17.60 -0.28
N ALA A 55 10.68 17.50 0.48
CA ALA A 55 10.19 16.22 1.02
C ALA A 55 9.89 15.19 -0.08
N LEU A 56 9.39 15.63 -1.24
CA LEU A 56 9.11 14.74 -2.39
C LEU A 56 10.37 14.24 -3.11
N VAL A 57 11.50 14.91 -2.98
CA VAL A 57 12.77 14.55 -3.64
C VAL A 57 13.88 14.19 -2.66
N GLY A 58 13.62 14.28 -1.36
CA GLY A 58 14.60 14.04 -0.28
C GLY A 58 14.90 12.57 -0.01
N TYR A 59 14.39 11.62 -0.82
CA TYR A 59 14.68 10.20 -0.70
C TYR A 59 16.12 9.89 -1.15
N PRO A 60 16.77 8.85 -0.57
CA PRO A 60 18.10 8.44 -1.01
C PRO A 60 18.07 7.64 -2.32
N ILE A 61 19.18 7.68 -3.05
CA ILE A 61 19.44 6.78 -4.18
C ILE A 61 19.97 5.45 -3.63
N TYR A 62 19.43 4.34 -4.11
CA TYR A 62 19.81 3.00 -3.69
C TYR A 62 20.63 2.28 -4.77
N GLU A 63 21.57 1.47 -4.34
CA GLU A 63 22.16 0.40 -5.12
C GLU A 63 21.42 -0.89 -4.80
N PHE A 64 20.87 -1.50 -5.84
CA PHE A 64 20.12 -2.74 -5.72
C PHE A 64 21.03 -3.94 -5.98
N PRO A 65 20.87 -5.03 -5.20
CA PRO A 65 21.59 -6.24 -5.49
C PRO A 65 21.17 -6.78 -6.86
N ALA A 66 22.15 -7.23 -7.66
CA ALA A 66 21.89 -7.83 -8.96
C ALA A 66 20.96 -9.06 -8.82
N PRO A 67 20.06 -9.30 -9.79
CA PRO A 67 19.33 -10.56 -9.86
C PRO A 67 20.30 -11.74 -9.90
N ALA A 68 20.11 -12.68 -8.98
CA ALA A 68 20.94 -13.90 -8.90
C ALA A 68 20.02 -15.09 -8.52
N PRO A 69 19.66 -15.94 -9.47
CA PRO A 69 18.81 -17.10 -9.23
C PRO A 69 19.33 -17.96 -8.08
N PHE A 70 18.43 -18.63 -7.37
CA PHE A 70 18.79 -19.53 -6.28
C PHE A 70 19.73 -20.64 -6.76
N ARG A 71 20.69 -21.02 -5.92
CA ARG A 71 21.73 -22.02 -6.22
C ARG A 71 21.94 -22.90 -5.00
N GLY A 72 22.68 -23.97 -5.21
CA GLY A 72 23.10 -24.89 -4.17
C GLY A 72 22.68 -26.32 -4.47
N THR A 73 23.15 -27.21 -3.63
CA THR A 73 22.93 -28.66 -3.75
C THR A 73 21.84 -29.17 -2.81
N ARG A 74 21.39 -28.30 -1.89
CA ARG A 74 20.32 -28.58 -0.93
C ARG A 74 19.05 -27.82 -1.33
N PHE A 75 18.00 -28.05 -0.57
CA PHE A 75 16.71 -27.41 -0.77
C PHE A 75 16.22 -26.79 0.53
N PHE A 76 15.63 -25.63 0.43
CA PHE A 76 14.86 -25.02 1.50
C PHE A 76 13.38 -25.18 1.14
N ASN A 77 12.65 -25.91 1.97
CA ASN A 77 11.22 -26.11 1.87
C ASN A 77 10.54 -25.41 3.06
N PRO A 78 9.70 -24.36 2.85
CA PRO A 78 9.06 -23.68 3.96
C PRO A 78 8.05 -24.56 4.71
N TYR A 79 7.61 -25.67 4.10
CA TYR A 79 6.66 -26.60 4.72
C TYR A 79 7.30 -27.65 5.63
N GLU A 80 8.60 -27.68 5.73
CA GLU A 80 9.36 -28.39 6.75
C GLU A 80 9.82 -27.36 7.81
N PRO A 81 9.47 -27.49 9.06
CA PRO A 81 9.17 -28.64 9.91
C PRO A 81 7.68 -28.92 10.07
N ASP A 82 7.37 -30.15 10.48
CA ASP A 82 6.04 -30.54 10.90
C ASP A 82 5.63 -29.89 12.20
N GLY A 83 4.34 -29.58 12.33
CA GLY A 83 3.74 -29.04 13.53
C GLY A 83 2.76 -27.90 13.27
N GLY A 84 1.91 -27.64 14.25
CA GLY A 84 0.88 -26.62 14.16
C GLY A 84 -0.37 -27.09 13.42
N ARG A 85 -1.28 -26.17 13.22
CA ARG A 85 -2.54 -26.38 12.51
C ARG A 85 -2.73 -25.33 11.42
N TRP A 86 -3.45 -25.70 10.37
CA TRP A 86 -3.85 -24.73 9.35
C TRP A 86 -4.92 -23.80 9.89
N LEU A 87 -4.67 -22.50 9.81
CA LEU A 87 -5.56 -21.40 10.13
C LEU A 87 -5.95 -20.69 8.85
N LYS A 88 -7.22 -20.33 8.72
CA LYS A 88 -7.74 -19.60 7.60
C LYS A 88 -7.74 -18.10 7.91
N ALA A 89 -7.07 -17.31 7.09
CA ALA A 89 -6.88 -15.89 7.33
C ALA A 89 -7.13 -15.04 6.08
N ASN A 90 -7.62 -13.82 6.30
CA ASN A 90 -7.60 -12.75 5.31
C ASN A 90 -7.02 -11.50 5.96
N PHE A 91 -5.98 -10.91 5.37
CA PHE A 91 -5.34 -9.69 5.88
C PHE A 91 -5.67 -8.46 5.06
N HIS A 92 -6.42 -8.60 3.98
CA HIS A 92 -6.77 -7.49 3.11
C HIS A 92 -8.29 -7.36 2.99
N ALA A 93 -8.86 -6.60 3.90
CA ALA A 93 -10.27 -6.25 3.91
C ALA A 93 -10.46 -4.87 4.54
N HIS A 94 -11.37 -4.08 3.97
CA HIS A 94 -11.64 -2.72 4.39
C HIS A 94 -12.98 -2.60 5.10
N ALA A 95 -12.95 -1.92 6.24
CA ALA A 95 -14.15 -1.50 6.95
C ALA A 95 -14.35 0.01 6.75
N SER A 96 -15.51 0.53 7.12
CA SER A 96 -15.77 1.97 7.07
C SER A 96 -14.82 2.73 8.00
N ALA A 97 -14.07 3.66 7.44
CA ALA A 97 -13.11 4.50 8.14
C ALA A 97 -13.24 5.96 7.70
N TRP A 98 -12.56 6.86 8.43
CA TRP A 98 -12.51 8.29 8.08
C TRP A 98 -13.90 8.91 7.86
N LEU A 99 -14.86 8.62 8.79
CA LEU A 99 -16.26 9.06 8.73
C LEU A 99 -17.01 8.56 7.48
N GLY A 100 -16.61 7.41 6.93
CA GLY A 100 -17.22 6.81 5.75
C GLY A 100 -16.82 7.45 4.42
N ILE A 101 -15.78 8.29 4.42
CA ILE A 101 -15.28 8.96 3.20
C ILE A 101 -14.38 8.02 2.39
N ALA A 102 -13.69 7.11 3.06
CA ALA A 102 -12.75 6.17 2.47
C ALA A 102 -12.95 4.76 3.01
N ASP A 103 -12.30 3.78 2.35
CA ASP A 103 -12.30 2.37 2.71
C ASP A 103 -13.61 1.63 2.45
N GLY A 104 -13.97 0.67 3.32
CA GLY A 104 -15.12 -0.19 3.14
C GLY A 104 -16.44 0.46 3.56
N ARG A 105 -17.54 -0.23 3.26
CA ARG A 105 -18.91 0.25 3.53
C ARG A 105 -19.44 -0.18 4.90
N ALA A 106 -18.99 -1.35 5.40
CA ALA A 106 -19.48 -1.94 6.63
C ALA A 106 -18.64 -1.53 7.85
N SER A 107 -19.19 -1.64 9.05
CA SER A 107 -18.42 -1.44 10.28
C SER A 107 -17.36 -2.53 10.48
N GLU A 108 -16.32 -2.26 11.27
CA GLU A 108 -15.27 -3.25 11.61
C GLU A 108 -15.87 -4.54 12.18
N SER A 109 -16.91 -4.42 13.04
CA SER A 109 -17.59 -5.56 13.62
C SER A 109 -18.45 -6.34 12.61
N ASP A 110 -19.02 -5.69 11.60
CA ASP A 110 -19.78 -6.35 10.55
C ASP A 110 -18.87 -7.11 9.61
N VAL A 111 -17.76 -6.51 9.19
CA VAL A 111 -16.74 -7.19 8.40
C VAL A 111 -16.23 -8.43 9.14
N ALA A 112 -15.84 -8.28 10.40
CA ALA A 112 -15.35 -9.42 11.20
C ALA A 112 -16.41 -10.52 11.32
N ARG A 113 -17.69 -10.20 11.54
CA ARG A 113 -18.79 -11.18 11.59
C ARG A 113 -18.99 -11.90 10.26
N THR A 114 -18.89 -11.20 9.15
CA THR A 114 -19.00 -11.81 7.81
C THR A 114 -17.91 -12.86 7.60
N TYR A 115 -16.65 -12.54 7.91
CA TYR A 115 -15.55 -13.50 7.82
C TYR A 115 -15.71 -14.66 8.82
N ALA A 116 -16.18 -14.38 10.04
CA ALA A 116 -16.49 -15.44 11.02
C ALA A 116 -17.52 -16.44 10.50
N ALA A 117 -18.60 -15.95 9.87
CA ALA A 117 -19.64 -16.78 9.29
C ALA A 117 -19.12 -17.66 8.13
N MET A 118 -18.05 -17.25 7.47
CA MET A 118 -17.35 -18.02 6.43
C MET A 118 -16.23 -18.92 7.00
N GLY A 119 -16.12 -19.04 8.33
CA GLY A 119 -15.16 -19.93 9.00
C GLY A 119 -13.70 -19.45 8.97
N TYR A 120 -13.46 -18.14 8.91
CA TYR A 120 -12.11 -17.60 9.08
C TYR A 120 -11.71 -17.59 10.56
N ASP A 121 -10.47 -17.99 10.84
CA ASP A 121 -9.85 -17.91 12.17
C ASP A 121 -9.33 -16.49 12.46
N ILE A 122 -8.83 -15.80 11.41
CA ILE A 122 -8.14 -14.52 11.51
C ILE A 122 -8.64 -13.58 10.41
N VAL A 123 -8.80 -12.30 10.76
CA VAL A 123 -9.01 -11.23 9.80
C VAL A 123 -8.10 -10.03 10.12
N GLY A 124 -7.44 -9.49 9.12
CA GLY A 124 -6.76 -8.20 9.18
C GLY A 124 -7.67 -7.14 8.55
N LEU A 125 -8.04 -6.13 9.32
CA LEU A 125 -8.73 -4.97 8.79
C LEU A 125 -7.69 -3.95 8.35
N SER A 126 -7.49 -3.86 7.04
CA SER A 126 -6.40 -3.11 6.42
C SER A 126 -6.81 -1.71 5.96
N ASN A 127 -7.62 -1.01 6.74
CA ASN A 127 -8.04 0.35 6.41
C ASN A 127 -6.82 1.26 6.13
N TYR A 128 -6.93 2.19 5.17
CA TYR A 128 -5.85 3.11 4.83
C TYR A 128 -5.41 3.93 6.04
N TRP A 129 -4.11 3.85 6.37
CA TRP A 129 -3.47 4.60 7.46
C TRP A 129 -4.15 4.49 8.82
N ARG A 130 -4.82 3.38 9.08
CA ARG A 130 -5.51 3.16 10.35
C ARG A 130 -5.40 1.72 10.80
N ILE A 131 -4.78 1.51 11.95
CA ILE A 131 -4.71 0.20 12.61
C ILE A 131 -6.04 -0.01 13.36
N SER A 132 -6.76 -1.05 12.96
CA SER A 132 -7.97 -1.52 13.65
C SER A 132 -7.59 -2.52 14.73
N ARG A 133 -8.11 -2.32 15.94
CA ARG A 133 -7.86 -3.18 17.10
C ARG A 133 -9.19 -3.54 17.76
N THR A 134 -10.03 -4.27 17.07
CA THR A 134 -11.27 -4.74 17.66
C THR A 134 -11.08 -6.13 18.29
N HIS A 135 -11.67 -6.36 19.46
CA HIS A 135 -11.69 -7.67 20.12
C HIS A 135 -12.92 -8.45 19.66
N SER A 136 -12.83 -9.09 18.51
CA SER A 136 -13.92 -9.86 17.91
C SER A 136 -13.45 -11.27 17.51
N VAL A 137 -14.41 -12.12 17.20
CA VAL A 137 -14.16 -13.42 16.56
C VAL A 137 -14.65 -13.29 15.13
N PRO A 138 -13.83 -13.55 14.11
CA PRO A 138 -12.46 -14.06 14.15
C PRO A 138 -11.51 -13.05 14.80
N ARG A 139 -10.28 -13.50 15.15
CA ARG A 139 -9.30 -12.62 15.78
C ARG A 139 -8.83 -11.56 14.79
N VAL A 140 -8.92 -10.29 15.19
CA VAL A 140 -8.44 -9.15 14.39
C VAL A 140 -7.03 -8.81 14.80
N TYR A 141 -6.12 -8.81 13.82
CA TYR A 141 -4.72 -8.44 14.01
C TYR A 141 -4.47 -7.00 13.58
N ALA A 142 -3.42 -6.41 14.16
CA ALA A 142 -2.99 -5.08 13.79
C ALA A 142 -2.51 -5.07 12.33
N ALA A 143 -3.28 -4.46 11.45
CA ALA A 143 -2.94 -4.32 10.03
C ALA A 143 -3.43 -2.99 9.49
N TYR A 144 -2.78 -2.48 8.43
CA TYR A 144 -3.30 -1.38 7.63
C TYR A 144 -2.72 -1.44 6.22
N GLU A 145 -3.41 -0.83 5.27
CA GLU A 145 -2.89 -0.60 3.94
C GLU A 145 -2.24 0.78 3.87
N HIS A 146 -1.00 0.81 3.35
CA HIS A 146 -0.26 2.02 3.08
C HIS A 146 -0.22 2.28 1.57
N GLY A 147 -0.49 3.50 1.17
CA GLY A 147 -0.37 3.96 -0.20
C GLY A 147 -1.59 4.77 -0.66
N ALA A 148 -1.36 6.04 -1.03
CA ALA A 148 -2.37 6.90 -1.66
C ALA A 148 -1.75 7.67 -2.81
N ASN A 149 -1.05 6.95 -3.68
CA ASN A 149 -0.36 7.51 -4.83
C ASN A 149 -1.07 7.17 -6.15
N LEU A 150 -0.80 7.96 -7.18
CA LEU A 150 -1.40 7.79 -8.50
C LEU A 150 -1.04 6.44 -9.15
N GLY A 151 0.14 5.90 -8.84
CA GLY A 151 0.63 4.61 -9.35
C GLY A 151 -0.02 3.41 -8.68
N ARG A 152 -0.71 3.59 -7.54
CA ARG A 152 -1.25 2.49 -6.74
C ARG A 152 -0.16 1.51 -6.26
N SER A 153 0.98 2.05 -5.84
CA SER A 153 2.00 1.27 -5.14
C SER A 153 1.57 1.13 -3.68
N HIS A 154 0.85 0.06 -3.39
CA HIS A 154 0.29 -0.20 -2.07
C HIS A 154 1.09 -1.26 -1.31
N HIS A 155 1.03 -1.18 0.01
CA HIS A 155 1.72 -2.08 0.92
C HIS A 155 0.73 -2.54 2.01
N LEU A 156 0.72 -3.82 2.30
CA LEU A 156 -0.04 -4.38 3.40
C LEU A 156 0.91 -4.56 4.59
N VAL A 157 0.64 -3.85 5.65
CA VAL A 157 1.47 -3.77 6.86
C VAL A 157 0.79 -4.57 7.96
N ILE A 158 1.33 -5.72 8.34
CA ILE A 158 0.73 -6.66 9.28
C ILE A 158 1.60 -6.74 10.54
N GLY A 159 0.98 -6.86 11.71
CA GLY A 159 1.70 -6.72 12.98
C GLY A 159 2.23 -5.29 13.16
N ALA A 160 1.47 -4.30 12.71
CA ALA A 160 1.89 -2.92 12.65
C ALA A 160 2.04 -2.32 14.06
N HIS A 161 3.20 -1.76 14.36
CA HIS A 161 3.48 -1.06 15.61
C HIS A 161 2.99 0.39 15.57
N SER A 162 3.07 1.02 14.39
CA SER A 162 2.66 2.39 14.15
C SER A 162 2.23 2.59 12.70
N VAL A 163 1.55 3.70 12.43
CA VAL A 163 1.13 4.08 11.07
C VAL A 163 2.13 5.07 10.48
N LEU A 164 2.69 4.74 9.34
CA LEU A 164 3.44 5.68 8.52
C LEU A 164 2.47 6.51 7.68
N ALA A 165 2.33 7.80 8.00
CA ALA A 165 1.44 8.70 7.26
C ALA A 165 2.08 9.29 5.98
N PHE A 166 3.40 9.19 5.83
CA PHE A 166 4.12 9.74 4.69
C PHE A 166 4.02 8.83 3.46
N ASP A 167 3.74 9.40 2.30
CA ASP A 167 3.78 8.74 0.99
C ASP A 167 4.23 9.73 -0.09
N PHE A 168 4.67 9.21 -1.24
CA PHE A 168 4.92 9.99 -2.46
C PHE A 168 3.66 9.97 -3.33
N PRO A 169 2.94 11.09 -3.50
CA PRO A 169 1.58 11.08 -4.05
C PRO A 169 1.50 10.81 -5.56
N LEU A 170 2.61 10.93 -6.27
CA LEU A 170 2.69 10.72 -7.72
C LEU A 170 3.06 9.26 -8.05
N VAL A 171 3.38 9.00 -9.31
CA VAL A 171 3.97 7.73 -9.73
C VAL A 171 5.37 7.61 -9.15
N GLN A 172 5.59 6.56 -8.36
CA GLN A 172 6.83 6.35 -7.63
C GLN A 172 7.88 5.67 -8.51
N ASN A 173 9.11 6.17 -8.46
CA ASN A 173 10.27 5.47 -9.00
C ASN A 173 10.76 4.38 -8.02
N ILE A 174 11.68 3.53 -8.46
CA ILE A 174 12.17 2.40 -7.66
C ILE A 174 12.86 2.83 -6.35
N HIS A 175 13.54 3.98 -6.32
CA HIS A 175 14.21 4.48 -5.12
C HIS A 175 13.21 4.98 -4.07
N GLN A 176 12.11 5.62 -4.50
CA GLN A 176 11.01 6.02 -3.63
C GLN A 176 10.30 4.80 -3.05
N LYS A 177 10.03 3.77 -3.88
CA LYS A 177 9.46 2.50 -3.43
C LYS A 177 10.37 1.82 -2.40
N GLN A 178 11.67 1.75 -2.64
CA GLN A 178 12.64 1.17 -1.70
C GLN A 178 12.71 1.95 -0.39
N PHE A 179 12.64 3.27 -0.45
CA PHE A 179 12.63 4.12 0.73
C PHE A 179 11.40 3.85 1.60
N LEU A 180 10.21 3.75 1.00
CA LEU A 180 8.98 3.42 1.71
C LEU A 180 9.01 2.02 2.29
N LEU A 181 9.45 1.01 1.52
CA LEU A 181 9.58 -0.36 2.00
C LEU A 181 10.47 -0.44 3.25
N ARG A 182 11.59 0.30 3.26
CA ARG A 182 12.47 0.33 4.43
C ARG A 182 11.80 0.94 5.66
N LEU A 183 11.11 2.07 5.48
CA LEU A 183 10.40 2.73 6.60
C LEU A 183 9.25 1.88 7.14
N LEU A 184 8.51 1.20 6.26
CA LEU A 184 7.38 0.35 6.62
C LEU A 184 7.85 -0.95 7.29
N HIS A 185 8.95 -1.54 6.80
CA HIS A 185 9.55 -2.73 7.40
C HIS A 185 9.96 -2.50 8.85
N ASP A 186 10.56 -1.34 9.16
CA ASP A 186 10.97 -0.99 10.52
C ASP A 186 9.75 -0.75 11.45
N ALA A 187 8.54 -0.61 10.91
CA ALA A 187 7.29 -0.34 11.63
C ALA A 187 6.34 -1.55 11.70
N SER A 188 6.75 -2.72 11.22
CA SER A 188 5.89 -3.91 11.10
C SER A 188 6.64 -5.21 11.37
N GLU A 189 5.89 -6.27 11.70
CA GLU A 189 6.42 -7.63 11.80
C GLU A 189 6.44 -8.34 10.44
N VAL A 190 5.45 -8.04 9.57
CA VAL A 190 5.34 -8.58 8.22
C VAL A 190 4.94 -7.47 7.26
N LEU A 191 5.71 -7.27 6.21
CA LEU A 191 5.45 -6.30 5.16
C LEU A 191 5.24 -6.98 3.80
N LEU A 192 4.10 -6.72 3.18
CA LEU A 192 3.77 -7.25 1.87
C LEU A 192 3.59 -6.14 0.84
N ILE A 193 3.94 -6.42 -0.40
CA ILE A 193 3.48 -5.63 -1.54
C ILE A 193 2.06 -6.09 -1.89
N ALA A 194 1.08 -5.19 -1.74
CA ALA A 194 -0.31 -5.48 -2.06
C ALA A 194 -0.53 -5.42 -3.58
N HIS A 195 -1.31 -6.37 -4.12
CA HIS A 195 -1.76 -6.46 -5.53
C HIS A 195 -0.83 -5.76 -6.56
N PRO A 196 0.46 -6.14 -6.70
CA PRO A 196 1.51 -5.37 -7.38
C PRO A 196 1.17 -4.97 -8.83
N ARG A 197 0.33 -5.73 -9.52
CA ARG A 197 -0.10 -5.44 -10.90
C ARG A 197 -1.12 -4.30 -11.00
N LEU A 198 -1.75 -3.90 -9.90
CA LEU A 198 -2.83 -2.91 -9.94
C LEU A 198 -2.31 -1.57 -10.50
N ARG A 199 -2.88 -1.13 -11.64
CA ARG A 199 -2.52 0.12 -12.34
C ARG A 199 -1.02 0.33 -12.56
N GLY A 200 -0.21 -0.74 -12.55
CA GLY A 200 1.24 -0.65 -12.70
C GLY A 200 1.96 -0.13 -11.45
N GLY A 201 1.39 -0.31 -10.27
CA GLY A 201 1.98 0.10 -9.00
C GLY A 201 3.42 -0.39 -8.82
N PHE A 202 3.65 -1.66 -9.16
CA PHE A 202 4.99 -2.22 -9.26
C PHE A 202 5.21 -2.86 -10.64
N SER A 203 6.41 -2.84 -11.14
CA SER A 203 6.82 -3.57 -12.34
C SER A 203 7.55 -4.86 -11.97
N SER A 204 7.69 -5.78 -12.93
CA SER A 204 8.56 -6.97 -12.76
C SER A 204 10.02 -6.57 -12.50
N TYR A 205 10.46 -5.44 -13.06
CA TYR A 205 11.78 -4.86 -12.78
C TYR A 205 11.92 -4.44 -11.31
N ASP A 206 10.89 -3.83 -10.73
CA ASP A 206 10.87 -3.41 -9.33
C ASP A 206 11.00 -4.62 -8.39
N VAL A 207 10.09 -5.59 -8.50
CA VAL A 207 10.04 -6.74 -7.58
C VAL A 207 11.28 -7.65 -7.68
N ALA A 208 11.94 -7.66 -8.84
CA ALA A 208 13.21 -8.37 -9.01
C ALA A 208 14.39 -7.71 -8.28
N ARG A 209 14.25 -6.46 -7.80
CA ARG A 209 15.33 -5.66 -7.19
C ARG A 209 15.03 -5.15 -5.79
N LEU A 210 13.78 -4.79 -5.52
CA LEU A 210 13.36 -4.27 -4.22
C LEU A 210 13.62 -5.27 -3.10
N THR A 211 13.93 -4.73 -1.93
CA THR A 211 14.24 -5.47 -0.69
C THR A 211 13.41 -4.93 0.48
N ASN A 212 13.61 -5.46 1.69
CA ASN A 212 12.89 -5.04 2.89
C ASN A 212 11.36 -5.21 2.79
N TYR A 213 10.92 -6.35 2.25
CA TYR A 213 9.54 -6.84 2.34
C TYR A 213 9.54 -8.38 2.37
N ASP A 214 8.56 -8.98 3.00
CA ASP A 214 8.52 -10.43 3.25
C ASP A 214 7.86 -11.20 2.11
N GLY A 215 6.84 -10.61 1.51
CA GLY A 215 6.05 -11.25 0.48
C GLY A 215 5.21 -10.29 -0.34
N MET A 216 4.31 -10.85 -1.12
CA MET A 216 3.37 -10.07 -1.92
C MET A 216 2.04 -10.81 -2.08
N GLU A 217 1.00 -10.08 -2.42
CA GLU A 217 -0.22 -10.67 -2.93
C GLU A 217 -0.04 -11.09 -4.38
N ALA A 218 0.52 -12.29 -4.58
CA ALA A 218 0.64 -12.88 -5.92
C ALA A 218 -0.75 -13.17 -6.51
N VAL A 219 -1.72 -13.42 -5.64
CA VAL A 219 -3.14 -13.55 -5.98
C VAL A 219 -3.97 -12.79 -4.96
N SER A 220 -4.82 -11.90 -5.44
CA SER A 220 -5.81 -11.20 -4.62
C SER A 220 -7.18 -11.23 -5.29
N GLY A 221 -8.23 -10.94 -4.54
CA GLY A 221 -9.60 -10.92 -5.06
C GLY A 221 -9.80 -9.99 -6.26
N ILE A 222 -8.95 -8.97 -6.41
CA ILE A 222 -9.04 -8.00 -7.50
C ILE A 222 -8.03 -8.22 -8.63
N ARG A 223 -6.90 -8.90 -8.40
CA ARG A 223 -5.82 -9.06 -9.39
C ARG A 223 -4.98 -10.33 -9.18
N LYS A 224 -4.59 -10.91 -10.31
CA LYS A 224 -3.58 -11.98 -10.38
C LYS A 224 -2.24 -11.36 -10.78
N SER A 225 -1.22 -11.61 -9.99
CA SER A 225 0.12 -11.03 -10.10
C SER A 225 1.23 -12.09 -10.01
N GLN A 226 0.94 -13.35 -10.40
CA GLN A 226 1.90 -14.46 -10.35
C GLN A 226 3.17 -14.15 -11.14
N GLU A 227 3.06 -13.46 -12.30
CA GLU A 227 4.21 -13.04 -13.11
C GLU A 227 5.19 -12.15 -12.34
N TRP A 228 4.69 -11.28 -11.43
CA TRP A 228 5.53 -10.46 -10.55
C TRP A 228 6.21 -11.30 -9.49
N TRP A 229 5.49 -12.27 -8.93
CA TRP A 229 6.05 -13.21 -7.98
C TRP A 229 7.16 -14.04 -8.62
N ASP A 230 6.90 -14.62 -9.79
CA ASP A 230 7.90 -15.36 -10.57
C ASP A 230 9.10 -14.50 -10.97
N ALA A 231 8.91 -13.21 -11.26
CA ALA A 231 10.00 -12.28 -11.53
C ALA A 231 10.89 -12.06 -10.29
N ALA A 232 10.29 -11.94 -9.09
CA ALA A 232 11.03 -11.85 -7.84
C ALA A 232 11.79 -13.15 -7.55
N LEU A 233 11.12 -14.30 -7.62
CA LEU A 233 11.73 -15.61 -7.38
C LEU A 233 12.86 -15.92 -8.38
N SER A 234 12.64 -15.60 -9.64
CA SER A 234 13.64 -15.80 -10.71
C SER A 234 14.89 -14.93 -10.52
N ALA A 235 14.75 -13.81 -9.84
CA ALA A 235 15.85 -12.93 -9.46
C ALA A 235 16.53 -13.35 -8.15
N GLY A 236 16.13 -14.48 -7.54
CA GLY A 236 16.63 -14.96 -6.26
C GLY A 236 16.12 -14.16 -5.06
N ARG A 237 14.97 -13.52 -5.20
CA ARG A 237 14.27 -12.84 -4.10
C ARG A 237 13.24 -13.81 -3.52
N LEU A 238 13.56 -14.45 -2.40
CA LEU A 238 12.63 -15.31 -1.71
C LEU A 238 11.52 -14.45 -1.10
N ARG A 239 10.33 -14.49 -1.71
CA ARG A 239 9.15 -13.74 -1.31
C ARG A 239 7.96 -14.67 -1.22
N TRP A 240 7.19 -14.53 -0.14
CA TRP A 240 6.06 -15.40 0.13
C TRP A 240 4.79 -14.86 -0.54
N ASN A 241 3.91 -15.77 -0.94
CA ASN A 241 2.56 -15.40 -1.32
C ASN A 241 1.68 -15.38 -0.07
N VAL A 242 1.05 -14.21 0.16
CA VAL A 242 -0.02 -14.04 1.15
C VAL A 242 -1.20 -13.40 0.42
N SER A 243 -2.24 -14.19 0.24
CA SER A 243 -3.41 -13.82 -0.57
C SER A 243 -4.50 -13.19 0.29
N GLY A 244 -5.25 -12.23 -0.27
CA GLY A 244 -6.36 -11.57 0.40
C GLY A 244 -7.44 -11.10 -0.57
N ASP A 245 -8.61 -10.78 -0.05
CA ASP A 245 -9.76 -10.38 -0.86
C ASP A 245 -9.62 -8.97 -1.46
N ASP A 246 -9.03 -8.03 -0.72
CA ASP A 246 -9.11 -6.59 -0.97
C ASP A 246 -10.57 -6.12 -1.05
N SER A 247 -11.38 -6.65 -0.12
CA SER A 247 -12.83 -6.39 -0.09
C SER A 247 -13.14 -5.04 0.53
N HIS A 248 -13.93 -4.24 -0.18
CA HIS A 248 -14.48 -2.95 0.29
C HIS A 248 -15.98 -3.04 0.61
N ASP A 249 -16.61 -4.18 0.35
CA ASP A 249 -18.01 -4.46 0.66
C ASP A 249 -18.16 -5.90 1.12
N SER A 250 -18.20 -6.11 2.44
CA SER A 250 -18.29 -7.44 3.02
C SER A 250 -19.62 -8.16 2.73
N SER A 251 -20.61 -7.47 2.18
CA SER A 251 -21.88 -8.05 1.74
C SER A 251 -21.85 -8.54 0.29
N ASP A 252 -20.83 -8.17 -0.49
CA ASP A 252 -20.67 -8.60 -1.88
C ASP A 252 -19.96 -9.96 -1.93
N PRO A 253 -20.66 -11.06 -2.30
CA PRO A 253 -20.06 -12.39 -2.38
C PRO A 253 -19.11 -12.56 -3.57
N THR A 254 -19.03 -11.59 -4.46
CA THR A 254 -18.07 -11.57 -5.59
C THR A 254 -16.76 -10.89 -5.24
N ALA A 255 -16.70 -10.21 -4.10
CA ALA A 255 -15.54 -9.50 -3.59
C ALA A 255 -15.06 -10.01 -2.22
N THR A 256 -15.86 -10.83 -1.52
CA THR A 256 -15.57 -11.28 -0.16
C THR A 256 -15.61 -12.81 -0.09
N GLY A 257 -14.59 -13.40 0.51
CA GLY A 257 -14.41 -14.84 0.58
C GLY A 257 -14.02 -15.45 -0.78
N VAL A 258 -13.34 -14.69 -1.62
CA VAL A 258 -12.89 -15.12 -2.96
C VAL A 258 -11.41 -15.42 -3.01
N CYS A 259 -10.62 -14.83 -2.08
CA CYS A 259 -9.20 -15.05 -1.99
C CYS A 259 -8.71 -14.97 -0.54
N TRP A 260 -7.95 -15.94 -0.07
CA TRP A 260 -7.48 -15.99 1.32
C TRP A 260 -6.15 -16.73 1.46
N THR A 261 -5.60 -16.70 2.66
CA THR A 261 -4.38 -17.43 3.01
C THR A 261 -4.67 -18.51 4.04
N MET A 262 -4.12 -19.69 3.81
CA MET A 262 -3.98 -20.73 4.83
C MET A 262 -2.61 -20.59 5.47
N ILE A 263 -2.53 -20.61 6.81
CA ILE A 263 -1.32 -20.41 7.60
C ILE A 263 -1.15 -21.59 8.54
N ARG A 264 0.01 -22.24 8.53
CA ARG A 264 0.32 -23.32 9.47
C ARG A 264 1.08 -22.74 10.67
N ALA A 265 0.38 -22.54 11.78
CA ALA A 265 0.94 -21.97 12.99
C ALA A 265 0.76 -22.86 14.21
N ALA A 266 1.62 -22.72 15.21
CA ALA A 266 1.55 -23.47 16.46
C ALA A 266 0.27 -23.12 17.25
N SER A 267 -0.13 -21.87 17.22
CA SER A 267 -1.37 -21.40 17.83
C SER A 267 -1.94 -20.20 17.06
N ILE A 268 -3.11 -19.71 17.52
CA ILE A 268 -3.73 -18.46 17.01
C ILE A 268 -3.15 -17.20 17.70
N ALA A 269 -2.08 -17.29 18.46
CA ALA A 269 -1.41 -16.11 18.99
C ALA A 269 -0.77 -15.32 17.85
N GLU A 270 -0.84 -13.99 17.93
CA GLU A 270 -0.35 -13.10 16.86
C GLU A 270 1.13 -13.39 16.54
N SER A 271 1.96 -13.57 17.55
CA SER A 271 3.40 -13.92 17.38
C SER A 271 3.62 -15.21 16.58
N ASP A 272 2.82 -16.28 16.86
CA ASP A 272 2.98 -17.56 16.18
C ASP A 272 2.56 -17.47 14.72
N VAL A 273 1.49 -16.72 14.44
CA VAL A 273 0.97 -16.51 13.09
C VAL A 273 1.91 -15.64 12.27
N LEU A 274 2.40 -14.54 12.84
CA LEU A 274 3.36 -13.64 12.16
C LEU A 274 4.68 -14.36 11.87
N ALA A 275 5.17 -15.16 12.82
CA ALA A 275 6.35 -16.00 12.61
C ALA A 275 6.14 -17.04 11.50
N ALA A 276 4.95 -17.66 11.42
CA ALA A 276 4.62 -18.61 10.36
C ALA A 276 4.58 -17.94 8.98
N ILE A 277 4.00 -16.73 8.87
CA ILE A 277 4.01 -15.95 7.62
C ILE A 277 5.44 -15.60 7.21
N SER A 278 6.26 -15.08 8.13
CA SER A 278 7.66 -14.72 7.86
C SER A 278 8.51 -15.90 7.42
N GLN A 279 8.14 -17.13 7.82
CA GLN A 279 8.82 -18.37 7.42
C GLN A 279 8.28 -18.97 6.13
N GLY A 280 7.16 -18.46 5.59
CA GLY A 280 6.52 -18.98 4.38
C GLY A 280 5.65 -20.22 4.61
N LEU A 281 5.29 -20.51 5.86
CA LEU A 281 4.35 -21.56 6.24
C LEU A 281 2.91 -21.19 5.85
N THR A 282 2.73 -20.78 4.60
CA THR A 282 1.47 -20.28 4.06
C THR A 282 1.22 -20.79 2.65
N TYR A 283 -0.02 -20.86 2.24
CA TYR A 283 -0.40 -20.92 0.84
C TYR A 283 -1.64 -20.07 0.57
N GLY A 284 -1.71 -19.45 -0.60
CA GLY A 284 -2.87 -18.71 -1.04
C GLY A 284 -3.95 -19.62 -1.58
N VAL A 285 -5.20 -19.24 -1.44
CA VAL A 285 -6.36 -19.93 -1.98
C VAL A 285 -7.26 -18.94 -2.71
N GLU A 286 -7.65 -19.28 -3.93
CA GLU A 286 -8.73 -18.65 -4.67
C GLU A 286 -9.93 -19.59 -4.66
N GLY A 287 -11.14 -19.04 -4.40
CA GLY A 287 -12.35 -19.85 -4.29
C GLY A 287 -13.62 -18.99 -4.28
N LYS A 288 -14.68 -19.50 -3.69
CA LYS A 288 -15.94 -18.78 -3.56
C LYS A 288 -16.53 -18.96 -2.16
N GLY A 289 -17.04 -17.86 -1.58
CA GLY A 289 -17.70 -17.86 -0.28
C GLY A 289 -16.82 -18.39 0.86
N GLY A 290 -15.51 -18.27 0.74
CA GLY A 290 -14.55 -18.77 1.71
C GLY A 290 -14.52 -20.30 1.85
N ARG A 291 -15.09 -21.07 0.94
CA ARG A 291 -15.15 -22.54 1.05
C ARG A 291 -13.84 -23.17 0.62
N LEU A 292 -13.21 -23.92 1.51
CA LEU A 292 -12.07 -24.77 1.20
C LEU A 292 -12.57 -26.19 0.83
N GLY A 293 -12.58 -26.51 -0.45
CA GLY A 293 -13.01 -27.82 -0.97
C GLY A 293 -11.86 -28.81 -1.13
N ILE A 294 -10.62 -28.29 -1.34
CA ILE A 294 -9.39 -29.08 -1.43
C ILE A 294 -8.35 -28.49 -0.49
N ALA A 295 -7.61 -29.33 0.23
CA ALA A 295 -6.59 -28.92 1.17
C ALA A 295 -5.23 -29.54 0.84
N LEU A 296 -4.15 -28.82 1.13
CA LEU A 296 -2.81 -29.35 1.15
C LEU A 296 -2.67 -30.29 2.36
N ASP A 297 -2.33 -31.54 2.09
CA ASP A 297 -2.04 -32.53 3.11
C ASP A 297 -0.53 -32.65 3.37
N GLU A 298 0.27 -32.67 2.31
CA GLU A 298 1.72 -32.84 2.39
C GLU A 298 2.44 -32.01 1.31
N CYS A 299 3.57 -31.43 1.66
CA CYS A 299 4.53 -30.84 0.72
C CYS A 299 5.94 -31.07 1.28
N LEU A 300 6.57 -32.18 0.87
CA LEU A 300 7.84 -32.68 1.42
C LEU A 300 8.91 -32.77 0.35
N MET A 301 10.15 -32.49 0.78
CA MET A 301 11.34 -32.62 -0.04
C MET A 301 12.18 -33.81 0.44
N HIS A 302 12.40 -34.82 -0.41
CA HIS A 302 13.21 -35.99 -0.09
C HIS A 302 14.04 -36.40 -1.32
N ASP A 303 15.34 -36.54 -1.14
CA ASP A 303 16.29 -36.98 -2.17
C ASP A 303 16.11 -36.30 -3.55
N GLY A 304 15.98 -34.95 -3.54
CA GLY A 304 15.78 -34.16 -4.76
C GLY A 304 14.38 -34.24 -5.37
N THR A 305 13.44 -34.92 -4.72
CA THR A 305 12.06 -35.11 -5.16
C THR A 305 11.12 -34.29 -4.27
N LEU A 306 10.35 -33.40 -4.87
CA LEU A 306 9.27 -32.67 -4.21
C LEU A 306 7.97 -33.45 -4.36
N ARG A 307 7.44 -33.91 -3.23
CA ARG A 307 6.14 -34.60 -3.14
C ARG A 307 5.07 -33.66 -2.67
N VAL A 308 3.95 -33.62 -3.36
CA VAL A 308 2.76 -32.84 -2.98
C VAL A 308 1.56 -33.78 -2.92
N ARG A 309 0.82 -33.72 -1.78
CA ARG A 309 -0.40 -34.51 -1.58
C ARG A 309 -1.55 -33.59 -1.16
N THR A 310 -2.74 -33.92 -1.63
CA THR A 310 -3.97 -33.17 -1.36
C THR A 310 -5.12 -34.09 -0.92
N VAL A 311 -6.08 -33.51 -0.23
CA VAL A 311 -7.33 -34.17 0.16
C VAL A 311 -8.49 -33.23 -0.16
N PRO A 312 -9.45 -33.66 -1.00
CA PRO A 312 -9.46 -34.83 -1.88
C PRO A 312 -8.43 -34.74 -3.03
N ALA A 313 -8.55 -35.62 -4.01
CA ALA A 313 -7.71 -35.59 -5.21
C ALA A 313 -7.88 -34.28 -5.97
N ALA A 314 -6.78 -33.76 -6.47
CA ALA A 314 -6.75 -32.54 -7.29
C ALA A 314 -7.19 -32.84 -8.74
N SER A 315 -7.85 -31.89 -9.38
CA SER A 315 -8.06 -31.91 -10.82
C SER A 315 -6.72 -31.77 -11.56
N THR A 316 -5.85 -30.85 -11.08
CA THR A 316 -4.48 -30.68 -11.58
C THR A 316 -3.52 -30.29 -10.47
N ILE A 317 -2.27 -30.77 -10.53
CA ILE A 317 -1.11 -30.31 -9.75
C ILE A 317 -0.05 -29.87 -10.76
N THR A 318 0.33 -28.59 -10.76
CA THR A 318 1.29 -28.01 -11.68
C THR A 318 2.53 -27.51 -10.93
N PHE A 319 3.70 -28.01 -11.28
CA PHE A 319 5.00 -27.58 -10.80
C PHE A 319 5.54 -26.50 -11.72
N ILE A 320 5.87 -25.33 -11.16
CA ILE A 320 6.26 -24.12 -11.89
C ILE A 320 7.64 -23.69 -11.41
N GLY A 321 8.54 -23.48 -12.36
CA GLY A 321 9.93 -23.11 -12.09
C GLY A 321 10.31 -21.76 -12.64
N GLN A 322 11.59 -21.60 -12.91
CA GLN A 322 12.23 -20.37 -13.36
C GLN A 322 11.44 -19.66 -14.45
N GLY A 323 11.18 -18.36 -14.26
CA GLY A 323 10.41 -17.51 -15.18
C GLY A 323 8.91 -17.81 -15.20
N GLY A 324 8.37 -18.54 -14.23
CA GLY A 324 6.96 -18.92 -14.21
C GLY A 324 6.60 -20.03 -15.20
N VAL A 325 7.59 -20.78 -15.67
CA VAL A 325 7.39 -21.84 -16.68
C VAL A 325 6.88 -23.10 -16.00
N ALA A 326 5.76 -23.63 -16.46
CA ALA A 326 5.28 -24.94 -16.02
C ALA A 326 6.28 -26.05 -16.43
N ARG A 327 6.78 -26.77 -15.44
CA ARG A 327 7.75 -27.86 -15.61
C ARG A 327 7.08 -29.20 -15.75
N GLN A 328 5.97 -29.40 -15.02
CA GLN A 328 5.18 -30.62 -15.05
C GLN A 328 3.75 -30.32 -14.62
N THR A 329 2.78 -30.94 -15.24
CA THR A 329 1.37 -30.95 -14.80
C THR A 329 0.86 -32.36 -14.73
N VAL A 330 0.26 -32.74 -13.60
CA VAL A 330 -0.34 -34.05 -13.36
C VAL A 330 -1.83 -33.84 -13.08
N ALA A 331 -2.69 -34.64 -13.68
CA ALA A 331 -4.14 -34.48 -13.57
C ALA A 331 -4.81 -35.67 -12.85
N GLY A 332 -5.88 -35.37 -12.09
CA GLY A 332 -6.75 -36.39 -11.49
C GLY A 332 -6.10 -37.23 -10.38
N VAL A 333 -5.20 -36.60 -9.58
CA VAL A 333 -4.41 -37.35 -8.59
C VAL A 333 -4.51 -36.71 -7.20
N SER A 334 -4.37 -37.52 -6.15
CA SER A 334 -4.21 -37.03 -4.77
C SER A 334 -2.76 -36.76 -4.40
N GLN A 335 -1.80 -37.23 -5.21
CA GLN A 335 -0.37 -37.07 -5.01
C GLN A 335 0.35 -36.91 -6.34
N ALA A 336 1.33 -35.98 -6.39
CA ALA A 336 2.27 -35.85 -7.49
C ALA A 336 3.68 -35.64 -6.95
N ASP A 337 4.65 -36.25 -7.64
CA ASP A 337 6.07 -36.13 -7.33
C ASP A 337 6.78 -35.42 -8.49
N TYR A 338 7.69 -34.49 -8.15
CA TYR A 338 8.53 -33.79 -9.11
C TYR A 338 10.01 -33.93 -8.72
N VAL A 339 10.82 -34.44 -9.63
CA VAL A 339 12.27 -34.53 -9.45
C VAL A 339 12.91 -33.21 -9.91
N PHE A 340 13.59 -32.51 -9.01
CA PHE A 340 14.30 -31.26 -9.34
C PHE A 340 15.36 -31.50 -10.39
N ARG A 341 15.32 -30.77 -11.48
CA ARG A 341 16.31 -30.79 -12.56
C ARG A 341 17.48 -29.89 -12.24
N ASP A 342 18.61 -30.07 -12.92
CA ASP A 342 19.82 -29.30 -12.69
C ASP A 342 19.61 -27.77 -12.96
N ASP A 343 18.72 -27.44 -13.88
CA ASP A 343 18.38 -26.06 -14.24
C ASP A 343 17.25 -25.44 -13.39
N ASP A 344 16.63 -26.21 -12.49
CA ASP A 344 15.63 -25.67 -11.57
C ASP A 344 16.30 -24.91 -10.43
N THR A 345 15.93 -23.65 -10.26
CA THR A 345 16.40 -22.78 -9.18
C THR A 345 15.39 -22.74 -8.04
N TYR A 346 14.11 -22.79 -8.37
CA TYR A 346 12.98 -22.94 -7.46
C TYR A 346 11.87 -23.73 -8.16
N ILE A 347 11.00 -24.34 -7.34
CA ILE A 347 9.71 -24.89 -7.79
C ILE A 347 8.64 -24.40 -6.82
N ARG A 348 7.63 -23.71 -7.33
CA ARG A 348 6.36 -23.47 -6.66
C ARG A 348 5.27 -24.34 -7.26
N VAL A 349 4.17 -24.53 -6.54
CA VAL A 349 3.12 -25.46 -6.98
C VAL A 349 1.78 -24.76 -7.02
N GLU A 350 1.03 -24.98 -8.09
CA GLU A 350 -0.37 -24.60 -8.21
C GLU A 350 -1.23 -25.88 -8.27
N ILE A 351 -2.36 -25.86 -7.54
CA ILE A 351 -3.25 -27.01 -7.40
C ILE A 351 -4.67 -26.56 -7.68
N GLU A 352 -5.34 -27.22 -8.62
CA GLU A 352 -6.75 -26.97 -8.90
C GLU A 352 -7.59 -28.16 -8.45
N GLY A 353 -8.73 -27.90 -7.80
CA GLY A 353 -9.67 -28.95 -7.39
C GLY A 353 -10.82 -28.39 -6.55
N GLU A 354 -11.98 -29.04 -6.62
CA GLU A 354 -13.16 -28.76 -5.80
C GLU A 354 -13.57 -27.26 -5.76
N GLY A 355 -13.37 -26.56 -6.88
CA GLY A 355 -13.69 -25.14 -7.02
C GLY A 355 -12.69 -24.19 -6.34
N ASN A 356 -11.53 -24.68 -5.95
CA ASN A 356 -10.42 -23.89 -5.44
C ASN A 356 -9.19 -23.99 -6.35
N HIS A 357 -8.35 -22.94 -6.26
CA HIS A 357 -7.01 -22.91 -6.80
C HIS A 357 -6.05 -22.53 -5.67
N LEU A 358 -5.12 -23.42 -5.33
CA LEU A 358 -4.13 -23.24 -4.28
C LEU A 358 -2.80 -22.80 -4.89
N TYR A 359 -2.12 -21.87 -4.24
CA TYR A 359 -0.83 -21.30 -4.65
C TYR A 359 0.19 -21.50 -3.54
N LEU A 360 1.01 -22.53 -3.66
CA LEU A 360 2.01 -22.90 -2.67
C LEU A 360 3.26 -22.06 -2.80
N ASN A 361 3.87 -21.73 -1.67
CA ASN A 361 5.18 -21.08 -1.61
C ASN A 361 6.29 -21.97 -2.18
N PRO A 362 7.37 -21.37 -2.73
CA PRO A 362 8.38 -22.11 -3.45
C PRO A 362 9.29 -22.94 -2.54
N VAL A 363 9.69 -24.10 -3.01
CA VAL A 363 10.90 -24.78 -2.59
C VAL A 363 12.05 -24.25 -3.44
N VAL A 364 13.16 -23.87 -2.83
CA VAL A 364 14.27 -23.21 -3.52
C VAL A 364 15.59 -23.94 -3.28
N ARG A 365 16.54 -23.85 -4.25
CA ARG A 365 17.91 -24.32 -4.03
C ARG A 365 18.65 -23.44 -3.04
N THR A 366 19.49 -24.08 -2.21
CA THR A 366 20.32 -23.42 -1.20
C THR A 366 21.60 -24.22 -0.93
N ASP A 367 22.60 -23.55 -0.38
CA ASP A 367 23.80 -24.24 0.17
C ASP A 367 23.61 -24.66 1.63
N GLY A 368 22.53 -24.19 2.28
CA GLY A 368 22.11 -24.58 3.62
C GLY A 368 21.18 -23.57 4.27
N GLY A 369 20.08 -24.04 4.86
CA GLY A 369 19.07 -23.22 5.51
C GLY A 369 18.30 -22.32 4.54
N ARG A 370 17.61 -21.29 5.08
CA ARG A 370 16.91 -20.30 4.30
C ARG A 370 17.93 -19.42 3.55
N PRO A 371 17.77 -19.20 2.24
CA PRO A 371 18.66 -18.32 1.50
C PRO A 371 18.65 -16.91 2.04
N ASP A 372 19.82 -16.33 2.25
CA ASP A 372 19.96 -14.92 2.58
C ASP A 372 19.53 -14.06 1.38
N THR A 373 18.71 -13.06 1.67
CA THR A 373 18.34 -12.06 0.67
C THR A 373 19.24 -10.84 0.83
N ALA A 374 20.09 -10.59 -0.18
CA ALA A 374 20.90 -9.37 -0.20
C ALA A 374 20.02 -8.12 -0.16
N GLU A 375 20.41 -7.11 0.61
CA GLU A 375 19.67 -5.87 0.78
C GLU A 375 20.15 -4.75 -0.14
N ALA A 376 19.23 -3.85 -0.48
CA ALA A 376 19.55 -2.60 -1.14
C ALA A 376 20.30 -1.66 -0.19
N ARG A 377 21.36 -1.02 -0.69
CA ARG A 377 22.21 -0.11 0.08
C ARG A 377 22.05 1.31 -0.42
N VAL A 378 22.12 2.28 0.50
CA VAL A 378 22.10 3.70 0.11
C VAL A 378 23.44 4.06 -0.56
N ASN A 379 23.36 4.58 -1.79
CA ASN A 379 24.47 5.23 -2.46
C ASN A 379 24.59 6.67 -1.96
N TRP A 380 25.37 6.89 -0.90
CA TRP A 380 25.53 8.20 -0.27
C TRP A 380 26.10 9.27 -1.21
N PRO A 381 27.14 9.01 -2.02
CA PRO A 381 27.66 10.01 -2.98
C PRO A 381 26.58 10.52 -3.94
N LEU A 382 25.83 9.62 -4.56
CA LEU A 382 24.76 10.01 -5.49
C LEU A 382 23.61 10.70 -4.77
N SER A 383 23.23 10.24 -3.58
CA SER A 383 22.17 10.86 -2.78
C SER A 383 22.51 12.29 -2.39
N ILE A 384 23.71 12.52 -1.87
CA ILE A 384 24.19 13.86 -1.49
C ILE A 384 24.28 14.76 -2.73
N GLY A 385 24.82 14.26 -3.84
CA GLY A 385 24.91 15.01 -5.11
C GLY A 385 23.53 15.43 -5.61
N MET A 386 22.54 14.54 -5.56
CA MET A 386 21.15 14.83 -5.92
C MET A 386 20.54 15.91 -4.99
N TRP A 387 20.67 15.76 -3.68
CA TRP A 387 20.12 16.71 -2.69
C TRP A 387 20.75 18.10 -2.83
N LEU A 388 22.07 18.18 -3.04
CA LEU A 388 22.77 19.44 -3.31
C LEU A 388 22.24 20.10 -4.60
N SER A 389 22.07 19.32 -5.67
CA SER A 389 21.53 19.82 -6.94
C SER A 389 20.13 20.41 -6.79
N TYR A 390 19.23 19.71 -6.09
CA TYR A 390 17.90 20.24 -5.81
C TYR A 390 17.89 21.46 -4.90
N THR A 391 18.78 21.49 -3.90
CA THR A 391 18.94 22.64 -3.01
C THR A 391 19.42 23.87 -3.77
N ILE A 392 20.42 23.72 -4.63
CA ILE A 392 20.96 24.82 -5.47
C ILE A 392 19.87 25.32 -6.44
N ALA A 393 19.15 24.42 -7.10
CA ALA A 393 18.05 24.78 -8.00
C ALA A 393 16.92 25.52 -7.24
N GLY A 394 16.52 25.05 -6.07
CA GLY A 394 15.53 25.69 -5.23
C GLY A 394 15.92 27.07 -4.78
N VAL A 395 17.16 27.25 -4.30
CA VAL A 395 17.71 28.58 -3.95
C VAL A 395 17.75 29.49 -5.17
N GLY A 396 18.14 28.99 -6.33
CA GLY A 396 18.14 29.73 -7.59
C GLY A 396 16.75 30.25 -7.99
N ILE A 397 15.73 29.42 -7.89
CA ILE A 397 14.32 29.78 -8.16
C ILE A 397 13.85 30.87 -7.19
N ILE A 398 14.10 30.70 -5.90
CA ILE A 398 13.73 31.70 -4.88
C ILE A 398 14.42 33.04 -5.13
N ALA A 399 15.72 33.02 -5.44
CA ALA A 399 16.47 34.23 -5.75
C ALA A 399 15.97 34.93 -7.03
N ALA A 400 15.62 34.17 -8.07
CA ALA A 400 15.03 34.70 -9.30
C ALA A 400 13.66 35.33 -9.05
N ALA A 401 12.80 34.67 -8.29
CA ALA A 401 11.48 35.19 -7.89
C ALA A 401 11.60 36.49 -7.07
N ALA A 402 12.54 36.53 -6.13
CA ALA A 402 12.83 37.74 -5.34
C ALA A 402 13.33 38.90 -6.20
N ARG A 403 14.20 38.65 -7.16
CA ARG A 403 14.68 39.68 -8.12
C ARG A 403 13.53 40.19 -9.00
N TRP A 404 12.70 39.31 -9.51
CA TRP A 404 11.56 39.68 -10.35
C TRP A 404 10.52 40.52 -9.58
N SER A 405 10.21 40.18 -8.33
CA SER A 405 9.29 40.93 -7.49
C SER A 405 9.82 42.37 -7.19
N ARG A 406 11.14 42.51 -6.95
CA ARG A 406 11.79 43.81 -6.76
C ARG A 406 11.73 44.69 -8.02
N ARG A 407 11.99 44.10 -9.21
CA ARG A 407 11.91 44.82 -10.49
C ARG A 407 10.51 45.35 -10.81
N ARG A 408 9.49 44.51 -10.52
CA ARG A 408 8.07 44.94 -10.67
C ARG A 408 7.69 46.07 -9.71
N ALA A 409 8.20 46.06 -8.48
CA ALA A 409 7.94 47.15 -7.52
C ALA A 409 8.60 48.45 -7.94
N SER A 410 9.85 48.45 -8.42
CA SER A 410 10.54 49.66 -8.92
C SER A 410 9.93 50.18 -10.22
N GLY A 411 9.50 49.32 -11.15
CA GLY A 411 8.83 49.76 -12.38
C GLY A 411 7.45 50.40 -12.15
N ARG A 412 6.72 49.99 -11.10
CA ARG A 412 5.47 50.66 -10.68
C ARG A 412 5.71 52.02 -10.05
N MET A 413 6.75 52.18 -9.24
CA MET A 413 7.12 53.49 -8.66
C MET A 413 7.60 54.51 -9.72
N ALA A 414 8.28 54.03 -10.77
CA ALA A 414 8.70 54.89 -11.88
C ALA A 414 7.51 55.40 -12.70
N ARG A 415 6.47 54.59 -12.92
CA ARG A 415 5.26 55.00 -13.66
C ARG A 415 4.33 55.93 -12.86
N SER A 416 4.39 55.93 -11.53
CA SER A 416 3.59 56.83 -10.67
C SER A 416 4.26 58.23 -10.47
N ARG A 417 5.46 58.46 -11.04
CA ARG A 417 6.23 59.71 -10.93
C ARG A 417 6.32 60.49 -12.24
N THR A 418 5.62 60.12 -13.31
CA THR A 418 5.49 60.95 -14.51
C THR A 418 4.37 61.98 -14.26
N PRO A 419 4.68 63.30 -14.10
CA PRO A 419 3.66 64.33 -14.02
C PRO A 419 2.99 64.48 -15.40
N GLN A 420 1.67 64.65 -15.42
CA GLN A 420 0.95 65.18 -16.58
C GLN A 420 1.28 66.64 -16.80
#